data_633d8da79f1109c0ed78757ec2cb0238
#
_entry.id   633d8da79f1109c0ed78757ec2cb0238
#
_cell.length_a   1.000
_cell.length_b   1.000
_cell.length_c   1.000
_cell.angle_alpha   90.00
_cell.angle_beta   90.00
_cell.angle_gamma   90.00
#
_symmetry.space_group_name_H-M   'P 1'
#
loop_
_entity.id
_entity.type
_entity.pdbx_description
1 polymer ?
#
loop_
_entity_poly.entity_id
_entity_poly.type
_entity_poly.pdbx_seq_one_letter_code
_entity_poly.pdbx_strand_id
1 'polypeptide(L)'
;MQKPPLHSYPESASRGTATSSRAFVETIEHNRFVEFCDACRHFRYIGLCYGPPGIGKTLSAVRYSRADQIVPRDRWTSEIRDDRPVDTLLYTTSVVNTPSRVENDIKMARERVMSIVLDPIRREATMVLEEIRLKDEKSRREIMDKPGCSPCDRPAVDPTYFETYKQYQAKQRAVSDPTTLILVDEADRLHMNSLEQMRSIFDEGTAGMVLIGMPGIEKRIARFPQFYSRIGFVHEFRPLDANQVQELLERRWTPAGVTLPDEKLIPEVIASLIRMTGGNFRLLTRLLTQIERVLRVNDLDLVSNEVVEAARDSLVIGTS
;
A
#
# COMPACT_ATOMS: atom_id res chain seq x y z
N MET A 1 18.65 59.62 4.90
CA MET A 1 18.50 58.22 5.41
C MET A 1 17.97 57.37 4.29
N GLN A 2 18.89 56.67 3.58
CA GLN A 2 18.55 55.79 2.46
C GLN A 2 18.28 54.38 3.02
N LYS A 3 17.15 53.76 2.58
CA LYS A 3 16.80 52.38 2.86
C LYS A 3 17.75 51.46 2.09
N PRO A 4 18.26 50.35 2.69
CA PRO A 4 19.03 49.33 1.96
C PRO A 4 18.14 48.52 0.99
N PRO A 5 18.72 47.97 -0.09
CA PRO A 5 17.97 47.21 -1.10
C PRO A 5 17.58 45.82 -0.57
N LEU A 6 16.37 45.40 -0.92
CA LEU A 6 15.83 44.06 -0.69
C LEU A 6 16.67 43.01 -1.45
N HIS A 7 17.22 42.05 -0.74
CA HIS A 7 17.84 40.86 -1.31
C HIS A 7 16.74 40.04 -2.04
N SER A 8 16.92 39.89 -3.35
CA SER A 8 16.18 38.94 -4.17
C SER A 8 16.57 37.51 -3.78
N TYR A 9 15.57 36.74 -3.29
CA TYR A 9 15.72 35.28 -3.17
C TYR A 9 15.80 34.68 -4.56
N PRO A 10 16.70 33.68 -4.79
CA PRO A 10 16.73 32.97 -6.07
C PRO A 10 15.43 32.17 -6.23
N GLU A 11 14.83 32.28 -7.41
CA GLU A 11 13.69 31.50 -7.85
C GLU A 11 13.93 30.00 -7.62
N SER A 12 12.98 29.39 -6.93
CA SER A 12 12.94 27.96 -6.68
C SER A 12 12.93 27.23 -8.02
N ALA A 13 14.06 26.61 -8.36
CA ALA A 13 14.12 25.61 -9.41
C ALA A 13 13.01 24.56 -9.17
N SER A 14 12.16 24.38 -10.17
CA SER A 14 11.12 23.36 -10.19
C SER A 14 11.73 22.00 -9.89
N ARG A 15 11.57 21.52 -8.65
CA ARG A 15 11.86 20.14 -8.30
C ARG A 15 10.86 19.27 -9.05
N GLY A 16 11.33 18.73 -10.19
CA GLY A 16 10.69 17.59 -10.81
C GLY A 16 10.53 16.51 -9.76
N THR A 17 9.32 16.22 -9.34
CA THR A 17 8.95 15.09 -8.51
C THR A 17 9.14 13.83 -9.34
N ALA A 18 10.40 13.37 -9.48
CA ALA A 18 10.67 11.98 -9.78
C ALA A 18 10.22 11.20 -8.52
N THR A 19 9.00 10.69 -8.52
CA THR A 19 8.56 9.61 -7.67
C THR A 19 9.32 8.36 -8.08
N SER A 20 10.58 8.26 -7.65
CA SER A 20 11.33 7.02 -7.62
C SER A 20 10.53 6.08 -6.71
N SER A 21 9.75 5.19 -7.32
CA SER A 21 9.11 4.10 -6.60
C SER A 21 10.22 3.36 -5.86
N ARG A 22 10.17 3.35 -4.53
CA ARG A 22 11.07 2.55 -3.70
C ARG A 22 11.04 1.13 -4.27
N ALA A 23 12.14 0.66 -4.83
CA ALA A 23 12.24 -0.72 -5.27
C ALA A 23 12.01 -1.61 -4.05
N PHE A 24 10.88 -2.31 -4.01
CA PHE A 24 10.57 -3.26 -2.96
C PHE A 24 11.58 -4.41 -3.02
N VAL A 25 12.14 -4.77 -1.88
CA VAL A 25 13.08 -5.90 -1.80
C VAL A 25 12.31 -7.14 -1.35
N GLU A 26 12.27 -8.14 -2.21
CA GLU A 26 11.70 -9.44 -1.88
C GLU A 26 12.71 -10.22 -1.00
N THR A 27 12.47 -10.19 0.30
CA THR A 27 13.26 -10.91 1.30
C THR A 27 12.69 -12.32 1.54
N ILE A 28 13.48 -13.21 2.13
CA ILE A 28 13.01 -14.56 2.53
C ILE A 28 11.82 -14.41 3.51
N GLU A 29 11.87 -13.44 4.41
CA GLU A 29 10.78 -13.19 5.36
C GLU A 29 9.51 -12.68 4.67
N HIS A 30 9.65 -11.88 3.61
CA HIS A 30 8.50 -11.51 2.79
C HIS A 30 7.84 -12.73 2.16
N ASN A 31 8.62 -13.64 1.57
CA ASN A 31 8.09 -14.84 0.94
C ASN A 31 7.40 -15.78 1.94
N ARG A 32 7.94 -15.91 3.15
CA ARG A 32 7.28 -16.65 4.25
C ARG A 32 5.97 -15.96 4.68
N PHE A 33 5.97 -14.64 4.73
CA PHE A 33 4.75 -13.88 5.01
C PHE A 33 3.69 -14.06 3.92
N VAL A 34 4.09 -14.12 2.65
CA VAL A 34 3.18 -14.40 1.52
C VAL A 34 2.55 -15.77 1.68
N GLU A 35 3.34 -16.81 1.90
CA GLU A 35 2.87 -18.18 2.11
C GLU A 35 1.91 -18.27 3.31
N PHE A 36 2.25 -17.62 4.43
CA PHE A 36 1.40 -17.54 5.62
C PHE A 36 0.06 -16.85 5.32
N CYS A 37 0.05 -15.75 4.57
CA CYS A 37 -1.17 -15.05 4.15
C CYS A 37 -2.05 -15.93 3.24
N ASP A 38 -1.41 -16.65 2.29
CA ASP A 38 -2.11 -17.57 1.39
C ASP A 38 -2.72 -18.75 2.14
N ALA A 39 -2.06 -19.28 3.16
CA ALA A 39 -2.62 -20.29 4.05
C ALA A 39 -3.84 -19.76 4.82
N CYS A 40 -3.76 -18.55 5.41
CA CYS A 40 -4.88 -17.92 6.10
C CYS A 40 -6.09 -17.72 5.16
N ARG A 41 -5.84 -17.30 3.92
CA ARG A 41 -6.85 -17.15 2.87
C ARG A 41 -7.51 -18.48 2.53
N HIS A 42 -6.69 -19.49 2.23
CA HIS A 42 -7.16 -20.78 1.75
C HIS A 42 -8.03 -21.50 2.80
N PHE A 43 -7.56 -21.53 4.04
CA PHE A 43 -8.24 -22.22 5.12
C PHE A 43 -9.29 -21.36 5.85
N ARG A 44 -9.37 -20.06 5.53
CA ARG A 44 -10.27 -19.10 6.20
C ARG A 44 -10.07 -19.09 7.70
N TYR A 45 -8.83 -18.97 8.14
CA TYR A 45 -8.47 -18.80 9.55
C TYR A 45 -8.06 -17.35 9.84
N ILE A 46 -8.04 -17.04 11.13
CA ILE A 46 -7.32 -15.84 11.60
C ILE A 46 -5.86 -16.22 11.74
N GLY A 47 -4.98 -15.51 11.04
CA GLY A 47 -3.54 -15.57 11.20
C GLY A 47 -3.05 -14.49 12.14
N LEU A 48 -2.01 -14.77 12.91
CA LEU A 48 -1.34 -13.82 13.79
C LEU A 48 0.11 -13.62 13.34
N CYS A 49 0.44 -12.44 12.81
CA CYS A 49 1.78 -12.05 12.42
C CYS A 49 2.33 -11.03 13.41
N TYR A 50 3.47 -11.28 14.03
CA TYR A 50 4.10 -10.32 14.94
C TYR A 50 5.62 -10.29 14.79
N GLY A 51 6.24 -9.19 15.22
CA GLY A 51 7.68 -9.02 15.19
C GLY A 51 8.10 -7.60 15.57
N PRO A 52 9.39 -7.35 15.80
CA PRO A 52 9.91 -6.04 16.19
C PRO A 52 9.51 -4.91 15.23
N PRO A 53 9.55 -3.65 15.67
CA PRO A 53 9.28 -2.52 14.78
C PRO A 53 10.39 -2.36 13.73
N GLY A 54 10.03 -1.94 12.51
CA GLY A 54 11.00 -1.55 11.48
C GLY A 54 11.61 -2.71 10.67
N ILE A 55 11.13 -3.95 10.82
CA ILE A 55 11.64 -5.13 10.09
C ILE A 55 10.94 -5.39 8.74
N GLY A 56 9.92 -4.60 8.37
CA GLY A 56 9.27 -4.69 7.05
C GLY A 56 7.85 -5.24 7.02
N LYS A 57 7.21 -5.56 8.16
CA LYS A 57 5.84 -6.11 8.24
C LYS A 57 4.83 -5.32 7.41
N THR A 58 4.71 -4.02 7.67
CA THR A 58 3.80 -3.12 6.94
C THR A 58 4.11 -3.07 5.44
N LEU A 59 5.39 -3.02 5.06
CA LEU A 59 5.79 -3.01 3.65
C LEU A 59 5.40 -4.32 2.94
N SER A 60 5.57 -5.46 3.63
CA SER A 60 5.15 -6.76 3.12
C SER A 60 3.63 -6.85 2.97
N ALA A 61 2.87 -6.30 3.94
CA ALA A 61 1.41 -6.24 3.85
C ALA A 61 0.92 -5.34 2.71
N VAL A 62 1.53 -4.16 2.51
CA VAL A 62 1.24 -3.26 1.39
C VAL A 62 1.54 -3.93 0.06
N ARG A 63 2.70 -4.59 -0.06
CA ARG A 63 3.10 -5.29 -1.29
C ARG A 63 2.17 -6.46 -1.61
N TYR A 64 1.82 -7.26 -0.61
CA TYR A 64 0.94 -8.42 -0.77
C TYR A 64 -0.48 -7.99 -1.16
N SER A 65 -1.05 -6.98 -0.47
CA SER A 65 -2.40 -6.47 -0.74
C SER A 65 -2.48 -5.56 -1.96
N ARG A 66 -1.32 -5.14 -2.52
CA ARG A 66 -1.24 -4.14 -3.59
C ARG A 66 -1.90 -2.79 -3.22
N ALA A 67 -1.93 -2.48 -1.93
CA ALA A 67 -2.57 -1.25 -1.43
C ALA A 67 -1.93 0.03 -1.99
N ASP A 68 -0.65 -0.01 -2.38
CA ASP A 68 0.06 1.08 -3.06
C ASP A 68 -0.43 1.34 -4.49
N GLN A 69 -1.10 0.37 -5.12
CA GLN A 69 -1.68 0.47 -6.45
C GLN A 69 -3.16 0.88 -6.41
N ILE A 70 -3.78 0.81 -5.21
CA ILE A 70 -5.16 1.22 -4.98
C ILE A 70 -5.18 2.73 -4.76
N VAL A 71 -5.25 3.49 -5.86
CA VAL A 71 -5.28 4.97 -5.82
C VAL A 71 -6.63 5.48 -5.34
N PRO A 72 -6.68 6.58 -4.54
CA PRO A 72 -7.93 7.26 -4.18
C PRO A 72 -8.75 7.65 -5.44
N ARG A 73 -10.09 7.67 -5.30
CA ARG A 73 -11.10 7.82 -6.36
C ARG A 73 -10.98 9.09 -7.24
N ASP A 74 -10.19 10.06 -6.84
CA ASP A 74 -9.98 11.36 -7.46
C ASP A 74 -8.85 11.40 -8.52
N ARG A 75 -8.12 10.27 -8.69
CA ARG A 75 -7.12 10.13 -9.76
C ARG A 75 -7.50 9.01 -10.73
N TRP A 76 -8.06 9.38 -11.86
CA TRP A 76 -8.58 8.52 -12.93
C TRP A 76 -7.54 7.70 -13.71
N THR A 77 -6.31 7.56 -13.23
CA THR A 77 -5.19 6.97 -13.98
C THR A 77 -4.47 5.84 -13.27
N SER A 78 -5.15 5.00 -12.51
CA SER A 78 -4.50 3.79 -12.01
C SER A 78 -4.61 2.66 -13.02
N GLU A 79 -3.67 2.61 -13.95
CA GLU A 79 -3.40 1.38 -14.69
C GLU A 79 -2.81 0.37 -13.70
N ILE A 80 -3.62 -0.56 -13.25
CA ILE A 80 -3.13 -1.74 -12.53
C ILE A 80 -2.37 -2.55 -13.58
N ARG A 81 -1.04 -2.52 -13.50
CA ARG A 81 -0.14 -3.18 -14.48
C ARG A 81 -0.03 -4.71 -14.31
N ASP A 82 -0.86 -5.31 -13.48
CA ASP A 82 -0.76 -6.72 -13.10
C ASP A 82 -2.14 -7.35 -13.19
N ASP A 83 -2.28 -8.46 -13.91
CA ASP A 83 -3.54 -9.18 -14.16
C ASP A 83 -4.08 -9.95 -12.94
N ARG A 84 -3.35 -9.96 -11.83
CA ARG A 84 -3.82 -10.61 -10.60
C ARG A 84 -5.02 -9.89 -10.01
N PRO A 85 -6.04 -10.61 -9.53
CA PRO A 85 -7.21 -9.98 -8.92
C PRO A 85 -6.84 -9.19 -7.67
N VAL A 86 -7.49 -8.05 -7.46
CA VAL A 86 -7.40 -7.28 -6.21
C VAL A 86 -8.48 -7.82 -5.29
N ASP A 87 -8.10 -8.69 -4.38
CA ASP A 87 -8.99 -9.44 -3.49
C ASP A 87 -8.57 -9.40 -2.01
N THR A 88 -7.52 -8.63 -1.73
CA THR A 88 -6.97 -8.48 -0.38
C THR A 88 -7.15 -7.05 0.10
N LEU A 89 -7.78 -6.91 1.25
CA LEU A 89 -8.00 -5.65 1.92
C LEU A 89 -6.89 -5.39 2.95
N LEU A 90 -6.28 -4.21 2.92
CA LEU A 90 -5.37 -3.74 3.98
C LEU A 90 -6.06 -2.64 4.80
N TYR A 91 -6.20 -2.89 6.09
CA TYR A 91 -6.68 -1.94 7.08
C TYR A 91 -5.57 -1.63 8.08
N THR A 92 -5.17 -0.37 8.22
CA THR A 92 -4.24 0.07 9.26
C THR A 92 -5.03 0.66 10.41
N THR A 93 -4.87 0.07 11.60
CA THR A 93 -5.62 0.45 12.79
C THR A 93 -5.29 1.88 13.23
N SER A 94 -6.31 2.74 13.32
CA SER A 94 -6.16 4.09 13.84
C SER A 94 -5.88 4.09 15.35
N VAL A 95 -5.18 5.12 15.85
CA VAL A 95 -4.89 5.28 17.29
C VAL A 95 -6.17 5.31 18.11
N VAL A 96 -7.15 6.07 17.64
CA VAL A 96 -8.49 6.10 18.25
C VAL A 96 -9.40 5.19 17.43
N ASN A 97 -9.77 4.05 17.99
CA ASN A 97 -10.63 3.08 17.33
C ASN A 97 -11.81 2.70 18.25
N THR A 98 -13.01 2.74 17.70
CA THR A 98 -14.25 2.23 18.29
C THR A 98 -14.78 1.12 17.39
N PRO A 99 -15.62 0.20 17.90
CA PRO A 99 -16.24 -0.85 17.09
C PRO A 99 -16.89 -0.33 15.81
N SER A 100 -17.73 0.72 15.91
CA SER A 100 -18.41 1.32 14.77
C SER A 100 -17.44 1.96 13.78
N ARG A 101 -16.32 2.54 14.26
CA ARG A 101 -15.30 3.10 13.38
C ARG A 101 -14.58 2.00 12.61
N VAL A 102 -14.17 0.93 13.30
CA VAL A 102 -13.54 -0.24 12.68
C VAL A 102 -14.44 -0.84 11.59
N GLU A 103 -15.73 -1.02 11.90
CA GLU A 103 -16.71 -1.53 10.95
C GLU A 103 -16.83 -0.62 9.71
N ASN A 104 -16.96 0.68 9.90
CA ASN A 104 -17.04 1.66 8.81
C ASN A 104 -15.75 1.68 7.99
N ASP A 105 -14.58 1.68 8.61
CA ASP A 105 -13.29 1.70 7.93
C ASP A 105 -13.11 0.44 7.07
N ILE A 106 -13.47 -0.75 7.57
CA ILE A 106 -13.45 -2.00 6.82
C ILE A 106 -14.45 -1.98 5.66
N LYS A 107 -15.67 -1.48 5.90
CA LYS A 107 -16.68 -1.31 4.84
C LYS A 107 -16.18 -0.40 3.72
N MET A 108 -15.64 0.75 4.07
CA MET A 108 -15.05 1.69 3.11
C MET A 108 -13.88 1.07 2.31
N ALA A 109 -13.07 0.26 2.97
CA ALA A 109 -11.97 -0.43 2.31
C ALA A 109 -12.49 -1.53 1.34
N ARG A 110 -13.52 -2.29 1.70
CA ARG A 110 -14.20 -3.23 0.79
C ARG A 110 -14.80 -2.53 -0.43
N GLU A 111 -15.47 -1.39 -0.22
CA GLU A 111 -16.02 -0.58 -1.31
C GLU A 111 -14.93 -0.10 -2.29
N ARG A 112 -13.71 0.20 -1.79
CA ARG A 112 -12.56 0.55 -2.65
C ARG A 112 -12.11 -0.64 -3.49
N VAL A 113 -11.93 -1.82 -2.89
CA VAL A 113 -11.59 -3.05 -3.61
C VAL A 113 -12.65 -3.36 -4.67
N MET A 114 -13.93 -3.31 -4.30
CA MET A 114 -15.04 -3.49 -5.22
C MET A 114 -15.00 -2.47 -6.36
N SER A 115 -14.69 -1.21 -6.09
CA SER A 115 -14.64 -0.17 -7.13
C SER A 115 -13.60 -0.47 -8.20
N ILE A 116 -12.48 -1.09 -7.84
CA ILE A 116 -11.42 -1.49 -8.77
C ILE A 116 -11.91 -2.62 -9.69
N VAL A 117 -12.56 -3.63 -9.11
CA VAL A 117 -13.11 -4.76 -9.89
C VAL A 117 -14.23 -4.29 -10.84
N LEU A 118 -14.99 -3.27 -10.44
CA LEU A 118 -16.05 -2.70 -11.26
C LEU A 118 -15.54 -1.71 -12.34
N ASP A 119 -14.31 -1.21 -12.21
CA ASP A 119 -13.79 -0.16 -13.09
C ASP A 119 -13.74 -0.55 -14.57
N PRO A 120 -13.27 -1.75 -14.97
CA PRO A 120 -13.33 -2.20 -16.37
C PRO A 120 -14.75 -2.23 -16.93
N ILE A 121 -15.69 -2.73 -16.14
CA ILE A 121 -17.12 -2.79 -16.53
C ILE A 121 -17.69 -1.38 -16.71
N ARG A 122 -17.30 -0.44 -15.84
CA ARG A 122 -17.73 0.96 -15.94
C ARG A 122 -17.14 1.64 -17.17
N ARG A 123 -15.85 1.42 -17.47
CA ARG A 123 -15.19 1.99 -18.64
C ARG A 123 -15.84 1.50 -19.93
N GLU A 124 -16.05 0.18 -20.05
CA GLU A 124 -16.75 -0.42 -21.19
C GLU A 124 -18.13 0.22 -21.39
N ALA A 125 -18.92 0.27 -20.32
CA ALA A 125 -20.26 0.85 -20.37
C ALA A 125 -20.24 2.35 -20.74
N THR A 126 -19.31 3.11 -20.18
CA THR A 126 -19.19 4.56 -20.48
C THR A 126 -18.86 4.77 -21.96
N MET A 127 -17.94 3.99 -22.52
CA MET A 127 -17.60 4.09 -23.96
C MET A 127 -18.79 3.77 -24.85
N VAL A 128 -19.49 2.69 -24.58
CA VAL A 128 -20.67 2.27 -25.39
C VAL A 128 -21.82 3.27 -25.25
N LEU A 129 -22.11 3.74 -24.04
CA LEU A 129 -23.18 4.72 -23.84
C LEU A 129 -22.87 6.08 -24.45
N GLU A 130 -21.61 6.49 -24.43
CA GLU A 130 -21.17 7.73 -25.08
C GLU A 130 -21.25 7.63 -26.61
N GLU A 131 -20.90 6.48 -27.18
CA GLU A 131 -21.06 6.24 -28.62
C GLU A 131 -22.52 6.32 -29.05
N ILE A 132 -23.43 5.69 -28.29
CA ILE A 132 -24.89 5.76 -28.54
C ILE A 132 -25.37 7.20 -28.42
N ARG A 133 -24.94 7.93 -27.41
CA ARG A 133 -25.30 9.34 -27.19
C ARG A 133 -24.85 10.24 -28.36
N LEU A 134 -23.63 10.06 -28.84
CA LEU A 134 -23.10 10.84 -29.98
C LEU A 134 -23.85 10.54 -31.28
N LYS A 135 -24.21 9.28 -31.52
CA LYS A 135 -25.05 8.88 -32.67
C LYS A 135 -26.45 9.52 -32.60
N ASP A 136 -27.07 9.44 -31.42
CA ASP A 136 -28.39 10.04 -31.18
C ASP A 136 -28.36 11.57 -31.36
N GLU A 137 -27.35 12.24 -30.83
CA GLU A 137 -27.17 13.68 -30.96
C GLU A 137 -26.97 14.10 -32.42
N LYS A 138 -26.17 13.34 -33.20
CA LYS A 138 -25.99 13.59 -34.64
C LYS A 138 -27.30 13.44 -35.40
N SER A 139 -28.04 12.34 -35.17
CA SER A 139 -29.32 12.10 -35.79
C SER A 139 -30.36 13.19 -35.47
N ARG A 140 -30.34 13.69 -34.23
CA ARG A 140 -31.20 14.80 -33.78
C ARG A 140 -30.87 16.10 -34.50
N ARG A 141 -29.58 16.44 -34.68
CA ARG A 141 -29.14 17.62 -35.42
C ARG A 141 -29.60 17.54 -36.87
N GLU A 142 -29.38 16.40 -37.55
CA GLU A 142 -29.79 16.17 -38.94
C GLU A 142 -31.29 16.33 -39.16
N ILE A 143 -32.13 15.99 -38.17
CA ILE A 143 -33.59 16.17 -38.20
C ILE A 143 -33.96 17.64 -37.99
N MET A 144 -33.34 18.29 -36.99
CA MET A 144 -33.65 19.69 -36.62
C MET A 144 -33.17 20.71 -37.67
N ASP A 145 -32.17 20.38 -38.46
CA ASP A 145 -31.63 21.25 -39.50
C ASP A 145 -32.49 21.19 -40.81
N LYS A 146 -33.53 20.33 -40.85
CA LYS A 146 -34.42 20.28 -42.03
C LYS A 146 -35.37 21.47 -42.06
N PRO A 147 -35.58 22.10 -43.21
CA PRO A 147 -36.53 23.20 -43.39
C PRO A 147 -37.94 22.79 -42.94
N GLY A 148 -38.60 23.54 -42.05
CA GLY A 148 -39.93 23.29 -41.59
C GLY A 148 -40.02 22.38 -40.34
N CYS A 149 -38.91 21.98 -39.74
CA CYS A 149 -38.86 21.20 -38.51
C CYS A 149 -39.39 22.01 -37.32
N SER A 150 -40.27 21.42 -36.53
CA SER A 150 -40.79 22.02 -35.29
C SER A 150 -40.13 21.42 -34.05
N PRO A 151 -40.08 22.12 -32.92
CA PRO A 151 -39.62 21.55 -31.65
C PRO A 151 -40.36 20.27 -31.21
N CYS A 152 -41.59 20.08 -31.74
CA CYS A 152 -42.37 18.86 -31.49
C CYS A 152 -41.86 17.64 -32.26
N ASP A 153 -41.05 17.85 -33.30
CA ASP A 153 -40.46 16.78 -34.13
C ASP A 153 -39.19 16.18 -33.52
N ARG A 154 -38.81 16.61 -32.29
CA ARG A 154 -37.65 16.09 -31.60
C ARG A 154 -37.77 14.60 -31.38
N PRO A 155 -36.88 13.77 -31.96
CA PRO A 155 -36.96 12.31 -31.80
C PRO A 155 -36.81 11.89 -30.33
N ALA A 156 -37.44 10.84 -29.93
CA ALA A 156 -37.27 10.21 -28.63
C ALA A 156 -35.81 9.77 -28.45
N VAL A 157 -35.39 9.64 -27.20
CA VAL A 157 -34.04 9.09 -26.89
C VAL A 157 -33.97 7.65 -27.43
N ASP A 158 -32.84 7.29 -28.05
CA ASP A 158 -32.64 5.95 -28.58
C ASP A 158 -32.90 4.91 -27.48
N PRO A 159 -33.87 3.98 -27.69
CA PRO A 159 -34.16 2.93 -26.72
C PRO A 159 -32.96 2.07 -26.36
N THR A 160 -32.00 1.93 -27.28
CA THR A 160 -30.76 1.17 -27.12
C THR A 160 -29.92 1.71 -25.93
N TYR A 161 -29.97 3.02 -25.66
CA TYR A 161 -29.34 3.60 -24.50
C TYR A 161 -29.82 3.00 -23.18
N PHE A 162 -31.14 2.92 -23.01
CA PHE A 162 -31.73 2.38 -21.78
C PHE A 162 -31.50 0.88 -21.63
N GLU A 163 -31.58 0.14 -22.75
CA GLU A 163 -31.27 -1.31 -22.76
C GLU A 163 -29.82 -1.56 -22.32
N THR A 164 -28.85 -0.85 -22.92
CA THR A 164 -27.43 -0.95 -22.57
C THR A 164 -27.19 -0.56 -21.12
N TYR A 165 -27.84 0.51 -20.65
CA TYR A 165 -27.72 0.92 -19.26
C TYR A 165 -28.25 -0.11 -18.26
N LYS A 166 -29.39 -0.75 -18.57
CA LYS A 166 -29.95 -1.86 -17.76
C LYS A 166 -29.01 -3.07 -17.73
N GLN A 167 -28.48 -3.46 -18.89
CA GLN A 167 -27.51 -4.57 -18.98
C GLN A 167 -26.26 -4.26 -18.14
N TYR A 168 -25.76 -3.05 -18.19
CA TYR A 168 -24.64 -2.61 -17.37
C TYR A 168 -24.97 -2.68 -15.87
N GLN A 169 -26.12 -2.18 -15.45
CA GLN A 169 -26.57 -2.29 -14.05
C GLN A 169 -26.70 -3.76 -13.61
N ALA A 170 -27.19 -4.64 -14.48
CA ALA A 170 -27.27 -6.06 -14.20
C ALA A 170 -25.88 -6.70 -14.03
N LYS A 171 -24.93 -6.40 -14.93
CA LYS A 171 -23.52 -6.83 -14.80
C LYS A 171 -22.91 -6.35 -13.48
N GLN A 172 -23.14 -5.08 -13.12
CA GLN A 172 -22.62 -4.49 -11.89
C GLN A 172 -23.18 -5.15 -10.62
N ARG A 173 -24.49 -5.48 -10.61
CA ARG A 173 -25.14 -6.16 -9.48
C ARG A 173 -24.74 -7.64 -9.36
N ALA A 174 -24.28 -8.26 -10.43
CA ALA A 174 -23.82 -9.64 -10.44
C ALA A 174 -22.42 -9.81 -9.84
N VAL A 175 -21.65 -8.73 -9.68
CA VAL A 175 -20.33 -8.79 -9.06
C VAL A 175 -20.49 -8.87 -7.55
N SER A 176 -20.05 -9.97 -6.95
CA SER A 176 -19.97 -10.16 -5.50
C SER A 176 -18.72 -9.49 -4.93
N ASP A 177 -18.67 -9.31 -3.59
CA ASP A 177 -17.48 -8.82 -2.89
C ASP A 177 -16.29 -9.75 -3.18
N PRO A 178 -15.22 -9.25 -3.83
CA PRO A 178 -14.07 -10.06 -4.18
C PRO A 178 -13.13 -10.33 -2.99
N THR A 179 -13.39 -9.75 -1.81
CA THR A 179 -12.49 -9.82 -0.66
C THR A 179 -12.35 -11.25 -0.15
N THR A 180 -11.15 -11.82 -0.28
CA THR A 180 -10.79 -13.16 0.20
C THR A 180 -9.90 -13.13 1.44
N LEU A 181 -9.22 -12.00 1.69
CA LEU A 181 -8.35 -11.82 2.85
C LEU A 181 -8.39 -10.38 3.37
N ILE A 182 -8.42 -10.23 4.68
CA ILE A 182 -8.33 -8.94 5.39
C ILE A 182 -7.02 -8.90 6.18
N LEU A 183 -6.11 -8.00 5.82
CA LEU A 183 -4.90 -7.71 6.57
C LEU A 183 -5.18 -6.52 7.50
N VAL A 184 -4.91 -6.70 8.79
CA VAL A 184 -5.09 -5.67 9.83
C VAL A 184 -3.72 -5.29 10.37
N ASP A 185 -3.18 -4.18 9.90
CA ASP A 185 -1.88 -3.68 10.39
C ASP A 185 -2.04 -2.87 11.67
N GLU A 186 -0.99 -2.86 12.49
CA GLU A 186 -0.96 -2.26 13.83
C GLU A 186 -2.11 -2.75 14.74
N ALA A 187 -2.42 -4.04 14.65
CA ALA A 187 -3.51 -4.68 15.38
C ALA A 187 -3.34 -4.61 16.92
N ASP A 188 -2.12 -4.36 17.40
CA ASP A 188 -1.85 -4.09 18.81
C ASP A 188 -2.51 -2.79 19.32
N ARG A 189 -2.94 -1.88 18.44
CA ARG A 189 -3.72 -0.69 18.83
C ARG A 189 -5.20 -0.96 19.07
N LEU A 190 -5.75 -2.06 18.55
CA LEU A 190 -7.17 -2.38 18.70
C LEU A 190 -7.54 -2.50 20.19
N HIS A 191 -8.55 -1.75 20.63
CA HIS A 191 -9.14 -1.94 21.94
C HIS A 191 -9.94 -3.24 22.00
N MET A 192 -10.30 -3.68 23.21
CA MET A 192 -11.04 -4.90 23.47
C MET A 192 -12.30 -5.04 22.59
N ASN A 193 -13.15 -4.00 22.65
CA ASN A 193 -14.43 -4.00 21.94
C ASN A 193 -14.21 -3.97 20.41
N SER A 194 -13.12 -3.34 19.96
CA SER A 194 -12.75 -3.30 18.53
C SER A 194 -12.20 -4.65 18.05
N LEU A 195 -11.52 -5.42 18.91
CA LEU A 195 -11.15 -6.81 18.61
C LEU A 195 -12.40 -7.69 18.47
N GLU A 196 -13.41 -7.54 19.36
CA GLU A 196 -14.69 -8.26 19.22
C GLU A 196 -15.42 -7.88 17.93
N GLN A 197 -15.37 -6.61 17.50
CA GLN A 197 -15.92 -6.20 16.21
C GLN A 197 -15.18 -6.88 15.04
N MET A 198 -13.83 -6.98 15.10
CA MET A 198 -13.06 -7.70 14.10
C MET A 198 -13.43 -9.20 14.06
N ARG A 199 -13.69 -9.81 15.22
CA ARG A 199 -14.20 -11.19 15.30
C ARG A 199 -15.55 -11.33 14.62
N SER A 200 -16.49 -10.40 14.89
CA SER A 200 -17.81 -10.39 14.24
C SER A 200 -17.68 -10.31 12.73
N ILE A 201 -16.85 -9.38 12.22
CA ILE A 201 -16.59 -9.23 10.78
C ILE A 201 -16.01 -10.52 10.18
N PHE A 202 -15.13 -11.21 10.90
CA PHE A 202 -14.57 -12.49 10.47
C PHE A 202 -15.64 -13.60 10.48
N ASP A 203 -16.45 -13.71 11.52
CA ASP A 203 -17.48 -14.76 11.67
C ASP A 203 -18.62 -14.61 10.63
N GLU A 204 -18.97 -13.37 10.27
CA GLU A 204 -20.01 -13.06 9.27
C GLU A 204 -19.50 -13.17 7.83
N GLY A 205 -18.16 -13.06 7.65
CA GLY A 205 -17.53 -13.02 6.34
C GLY A 205 -17.13 -14.39 5.80
N THR A 206 -16.69 -14.36 4.54
CA THR A 206 -16.09 -15.52 3.85
C THR A 206 -14.59 -15.41 3.67
N ALA A 207 -13.99 -14.31 4.14
CA ALA A 207 -12.57 -13.99 4.00
C ALA A 207 -11.73 -14.53 5.18
N GLY A 208 -10.49 -14.90 4.91
CA GLY A 208 -9.48 -15.06 5.95
C GLY A 208 -9.10 -13.71 6.57
N MET A 209 -8.42 -13.72 7.71
CA MET A 209 -7.96 -12.49 8.37
C MET A 209 -6.52 -12.67 8.88
N VAL A 210 -5.70 -11.63 8.78
CA VAL A 210 -4.36 -11.61 9.37
C VAL A 210 -4.22 -10.37 10.25
N LEU A 211 -3.92 -10.59 11.52
CA LEU A 211 -3.58 -9.53 12.46
C LEU A 211 -2.06 -9.35 12.48
N ILE A 212 -1.60 -8.14 12.20
CA ILE A 212 -0.17 -7.79 12.15
C ILE A 212 0.11 -6.82 13.29
N GLY A 213 1.06 -7.14 14.17
CA GLY A 213 1.33 -6.32 15.34
C GLY A 213 2.76 -6.43 15.86
N MET A 214 2.93 -5.91 17.07
CA MET A 214 4.18 -5.95 17.82
C MET A 214 4.27 -7.22 18.67
N PRO A 215 5.49 -7.64 19.10
CA PRO A 215 5.64 -8.71 20.07
C PRO A 215 4.80 -8.44 21.34
N GLY A 216 4.10 -9.46 21.81
CA GLY A 216 3.17 -9.36 22.95
C GLY A 216 1.70 -9.33 22.52
N ILE A 217 1.38 -9.10 21.25
CA ILE A 217 0.01 -9.21 20.74
C ILE A 217 -0.53 -10.63 20.93
N GLU A 218 0.31 -11.65 20.79
CA GLU A 218 -0.04 -13.06 20.99
C GLU A 218 -0.53 -13.33 22.41
N LYS A 219 0.15 -12.77 23.42
CA LYS A 219 -0.24 -12.88 24.84
C LYS A 219 -1.52 -12.13 25.14
N ARG A 220 -1.72 -11.00 24.46
CA ARG A 220 -2.93 -10.20 24.61
C ARG A 220 -4.15 -10.93 24.04
N ILE A 221 -4.04 -11.48 22.83
CA ILE A 221 -5.13 -12.21 22.17
C ILE A 221 -5.45 -13.51 22.89
N ALA A 222 -4.45 -14.19 23.47
CA ALA A 222 -4.67 -15.40 24.26
C ALA A 222 -5.59 -15.19 25.48
N ARG A 223 -5.78 -13.94 25.93
CA ARG A 223 -6.73 -13.61 27.01
C ARG A 223 -8.20 -13.62 26.56
N PHE A 224 -8.45 -13.79 25.27
CA PHE A 224 -9.78 -13.84 24.66
C PHE A 224 -10.03 -15.19 24.01
N PRO A 225 -10.56 -16.19 24.77
CA PRO A 225 -10.73 -17.55 24.27
C PRO A 225 -11.55 -17.64 23.00
N GLN A 226 -12.57 -16.76 22.85
CA GLN A 226 -13.44 -16.73 21.69
C GLN A 226 -12.71 -16.25 20.42
N PHE A 227 -11.75 -15.34 20.56
CA PHE A 227 -10.90 -14.90 19.46
C PHE A 227 -9.79 -15.92 19.20
N TYR A 228 -9.15 -16.39 20.28
CA TYR A 228 -8.02 -17.32 20.21
C TYR A 228 -8.38 -18.64 19.50
N SER A 229 -9.61 -19.14 19.71
CA SER A 229 -10.09 -20.38 19.05
C SER A 229 -10.19 -20.31 17.53
N ARG A 230 -10.12 -19.09 16.94
CA ARG A 230 -10.16 -18.86 15.49
C ARG A 230 -8.79 -18.68 14.87
N ILE A 231 -7.74 -18.60 15.70
CA ILE A 231 -6.36 -18.49 15.20
C ILE A 231 -5.94 -19.86 14.70
N GLY A 232 -5.69 -19.95 13.40
CA GLY A 232 -5.19 -21.17 12.76
C GLY A 232 -3.69 -21.16 12.56
N PHE A 233 -3.11 -19.97 12.33
CA PHE A 233 -1.69 -19.85 12.00
C PHE A 233 -1.03 -18.69 12.75
N VAL A 234 0.26 -18.89 13.08
CA VAL A 234 1.08 -17.87 13.73
C VAL A 234 2.39 -17.72 12.94
N HIS A 235 2.76 -16.50 12.64
CA HIS A 235 4.00 -16.15 11.94
C HIS A 235 4.80 -15.12 12.74
N GLU A 236 5.99 -15.48 13.19
CA GLU A 236 6.96 -14.54 13.75
C GLU A 236 7.77 -13.93 12.60
N PHE A 237 7.50 -12.68 12.28
CA PHE A 237 8.26 -11.93 11.29
C PHE A 237 9.61 -11.51 11.90
N ARG A 238 10.72 -11.93 11.30
CA ARG A 238 12.07 -11.77 11.84
C ARG A 238 12.86 -10.66 11.14
N PRO A 239 13.84 -10.04 11.82
CA PRO A 239 14.83 -9.20 11.17
C PRO A 239 15.61 -9.98 10.10
N LEU A 240 16.22 -9.27 9.17
CA LEU A 240 17.15 -9.88 8.21
C LEU A 240 18.31 -10.53 8.97
N ASP A 241 18.71 -11.73 8.55
CA ASP A 241 19.94 -12.32 9.05
C ASP A 241 21.19 -11.66 8.42
N ALA A 242 22.37 -11.98 8.97
CA ALA A 242 23.62 -11.39 8.51
C ALA A 242 23.89 -11.62 7.02
N ASN A 243 23.58 -12.83 6.54
CA ASN A 243 23.78 -13.20 5.13
C ASN A 243 22.84 -12.41 4.21
N GLN A 244 21.60 -12.23 4.61
CA GLN A 244 20.62 -11.44 3.86
C GLN A 244 21.00 -9.95 3.78
N VAL A 245 21.50 -9.37 4.88
CA VAL A 245 22.02 -7.99 4.88
C VAL A 245 23.23 -7.87 4.00
N GLN A 246 24.18 -8.83 4.10
CA GLN A 246 25.36 -8.88 3.26
C GLN A 246 25.00 -8.96 1.77
N GLU A 247 24.13 -9.89 1.38
CA GLU A 247 23.65 -10.05 0.01
C GLU A 247 23.00 -8.77 -0.53
N LEU A 248 22.21 -8.09 0.30
CA LEU A 248 21.55 -6.83 -0.03
C LEU A 248 22.56 -5.72 -0.35
N LEU A 249 23.59 -5.59 0.50
CA LEU A 249 24.66 -4.60 0.35
C LEU A 249 25.60 -4.93 -0.82
N GLU A 250 25.92 -6.19 -1.04
CA GLU A 250 26.72 -6.65 -2.18
C GLU A 250 26.00 -6.41 -3.53
N ARG A 251 24.68 -6.51 -3.55
CA ARG A 251 23.84 -6.14 -4.69
C ARG A 251 23.66 -4.62 -4.86
N ARG A 252 24.36 -3.82 -4.03
CA ARG A 252 24.29 -2.35 -4.03
C ARG A 252 22.88 -1.81 -3.81
N TRP A 253 22.09 -2.50 -3.02
CA TRP A 253 20.81 -1.96 -2.65
C TRP A 253 21.00 -0.72 -1.75
N THR A 254 20.33 0.36 -2.11
CA THR A 254 20.24 1.58 -1.32
C THR A 254 18.78 2.02 -1.15
N PRO A 255 18.44 2.72 -0.07
CA PRO A 255 17.15 3.35 0.08
C PRO A 255 16.87 4.36 -1.05
N ALA A 256 15.60 4.60 -1.35
CA ALA A 256 15.22 5.59 -2.35
C ALA A 256 15.80 6.98 -2.01
N GLY A 257 16.47 7.59 -2.99
CA GLY A 257 17.13 8.89 -2.85
C GLY A 257 18.48 8.86 -2.14
N VAL A 258 19.02 7.68 -1.85
CA VAL A 258 20.37 7.49 -1.29
C VAL A 258 21.30 7.01 -2.40
N THR A 259 22.39 7.74 -2.60
CA THR A 259 23.45 7.39 -3.56
C THR A 259 24.74 7.15 -2.77
N LEU A 260 25.26 5.94 -2.85
CA LEU A 260 26.57 5.60 -2.31
C LEU A 260 27.61 5.58 -3.43
N PRO A 261 28.92 5.75 -3.12
CA PRO A 261 30.01 5.65 -4.09
C PRO A 261 29.99 4.33 -4.84
N ASP A 262 30.50 4.34 -6.09
CA ASP A 262 30.53 3.16 -6.97
C ASP A 262 31.48 2.06 -6.48
N GLU A 263 32.34 2.33 -5.53
CA GLU A 263 33.20 1.33 -4.92
C GLU A 263 32.40 0.33 -4.07
N LYS A 264 32.83 -0.92 -4.10
CA LYS A 264 32.23 -1.97 -3.27
C LYS A 264 32.51 -1.69 -1.80
N LEU A 265 31.49 -1.84 -0.97
CA LEU A 265 31.68 -1.83 0.48
C LEU A 265 32.63 -2.96 0.90
N ILE A 266 33.63 -2.60 1.68
CA ILE A 266 34.58 -3.59 2.21
C ILE A 266 33.92 -4.49 3.26
N PRO A 267 34.36 -5.73 3.45
CA PRO A 267 33.74 -6.68 4.38
C PRO A 267 33.62 -6.14 5.82
N GLU A 268 34.58 -5.36 6.28
CA GLU A 268 34.60 -4.76 7.61
C GLU A 268 33.48 -3.73 7.80
N VAL A 269 33.20 -2.93 6.77
CA VAL A 269 32.07 -1.98 6.75
C VAL A 269 30.74 -2.73 6.78
N ILE A 270 30.59 -3.78 5.95
CA ILE A 270 29.40 -4.61 5.94
C ILE A 270 29.17 -5.25 7.31
N ALA A 271 30.21 -5.81 7.93
CA ALA A 271 30.12 -6.37 9.28
C ALA A 271 29.70 -5.34 10.33
N SER A 272 30.19 -4.10 10.22
CA SER A 272 29.80 -2.99 11.09
C SER A 272 28.33 -2.62 10.90
N LEU A 273 27.85 -2.52 9.67
CA LEU A 273 26.43 -2.25 9.35
C LEU A 273 25.52 -3.34 9.91
N ILE A 274 25.87 -4.61 9.75
CA ILE A 274 25.11 -5.76 10.30
C ILE A 274 25.04 -5.66 11.82
N ARG A 275 26.17 -5.47 12.49
CA ARG A 275 26.26 -5.37 13.96
C ARG A 275 25.42 -4.22 14.50
N MET A 276 25.46 -3.05 13.86
CA MET A 276 24.75 -1.85 14.33
C MET A 276 23.24 -1.92 14.11
N THR A 277 22.81 -2.58 13.05
CA THR A 277 21.38 -2.62 12.70
C THR A 277 20.66 -3.88 13.22
N GLY A 278 21.41 -4.94 13.54
CA GLY A 278 20.83 -6.24 13.92
C GLY A 278 19.85 -6.77 12.86
N GLY A 279 20.04 -6.42 11.58
CA GLY A 279 19.13 -6.79 10.50
C GLY A 279 17.81 -6.03 10.48
N ASN A 280 17.66 -4.99 11.29
CA ASN A 280 16.48 -4.13 11.27
C ASN A 280 16.49 -3.25 10.03
N PHE A 281 15.54 -3.46 9.15
CA PHE A 281 15.48 -2.79 7.83
C PHE A 281 15.35 -1.26 7.95
N ARG A 282 14.60 -0.77 8.94
CA ARG A 282 14.45 0.68 9.20
C ARG A 282 15.76 1.30 9.69
N LEU A 283 16.49 0.61 10.57
CA LEU A 283 17.78 1.07 11.06
C LEU A 283 18.80 1.06 9.92
N LEU A 284 18.86 0.00 9.11
CA LEU A 284 19.72 -0.06 7.93
C LEU A 284 19.44 1.09 6.97
N THR A 285 18.19 1.35 6.65
CA THR A 285 17.77 2.49 5.80
C THR A 285 18.27 3.82 6.36
N ARG A 286 18.06 4.06 7.66
CA ARG A 286 18.47 5.30 8.31
C ARG A 286 19.99 5.45 8.33
N LEU A 287 20.70 4.37 8.62
CA LEU A 287 22.17 4.38 8.67
C LEU A 287 22.77 4.68 7.29
N LEU A 288 22.30 4.03 6.24
CA LEU A 288 22.74 4.30 4.86
C LEU A 288 22.44 5.75 4.43
N THR A 289 21.28 6.30 4.82
CA THR A 289 20.96 7.71 4.57
C THR A 289 21.92 8.66 5.29
N GLN A 290 22.32 8.34 6.52
CA GLN A 290 23.29 9.17 7.25
C GLN A 290 24.71 9.02 6.70
N ILE A 291 25.11 7.83 6.26
CA ILE A 291 26.39 7.61 5.58
C ILE A 291 26.47 8.51 4.33
N GLU A 292 25.47 8.48 3.47
CA GLU A 292 25.44 9.37 2.29
C GLU A 292 25.55 10.85 2.68
N ARG A 293 24.86 11.27 3.74
CA ARG A 293 24.96 12.64 4.25
C ARG A 293 26.36 12.99 4.75
N VAL A 294 27.00 12.09 5.51
CA VAL A 294 28.37 12.29 6.02
C VAL A 294 29.37 12.39 4.86
N LEU A 295 29.27 11.51 3.89
CA LEU A 295 30.11 11.54 2.68
C LEU A 295 29.96 12.89 1.96
N ARG A 296 28.73 13.31 1.68
CA ARG A 296 28.46 14.55 0.95
C ARG A 296 28.91 15.81 1.70
N VAL A 297 28.73 15.86 3.03
CA VAL A 297 29.12 17.06 3.84
C VAL A 297 30.62 17.18 3.96
N ASN A 298 31.36 16.07 3.96
CA ASN A 298 32.82 16.05 4.14
C ASN A 298 33.58 15.84 2.82
N ASP A 299 32.85 15.83 1.66
CA ASP A 299 33.46 15.63 0.35
C ASP A 299 34.28 14.34 0.26
N LEU A 300 33.70 13.23 0.76
CA LEU A 300 34.37 11.92 0.82
C LEU A 300 33.75 10.98 -0.23
N ASP A 301 34.65 10.25 -0.91
CA ASP A 301 34.28 9.31 -1.98
C ASP A 301 34.30 7.84 -1.55
N LEU A 302 34.64 7.55 -0.29
CA LEU A 302 34.78 6.19 0.22
C LEU A 302 34.00 5.98 1.53
N VAL A 303 33.26 4.88 1.61
CA VAL A 303 32.61 4.45 2.86
C VAL A 303 33.62 3.70 3.72
N SER A 304 34.20 4.38 4.69
CA SER A 304 35.09 3.79 5.70
C SER A 304 34.36 3.47 7.01
N ASN A 305 34.99 2.73 7.91
CA ASN A 305 34.45 2.48 9.24
C ASN A 305 34.22 3.77 10.05
N GLU A 306 35.10 4.77 9.89
CA GLU A 306 35.01 6.08 10.54
C GLU A 306 33.73 6.82 10.05
N VAL A 307 33.40 6.73 8.76
CA VAL A 307 32.17 7.29 8.18
C VAL A 307 30.95 6.59 8.77
N VAL A 308 30.99 5.27 8.91
CA VAL A 308 29.89 4.48 9.50
C VAL A 308 29.69 4.83 10.98
N GLU A 309 30.77 4.96 11.75
CA GLU A 309 30.70 5.35 13.16
C GLU A 309 30.18 6.80 13.32
N ALA A 310 30.64 7.74 12.52
CA ALA A 310 30.14 9.13 12.52
C ALA A 310 28.64 9.18 12.14
N ALA A 311 28.22 8.37 11.18
CA ALA A 311 26.82 8.23 10.81
C ALA A 311 25.97 7.64 11.95
N ARG A 312 26.48 6.63 12.67
CA ARG A 312 25.83 6.04 13.84
C ARG A 312 25.65 7.06 14.96
N ASP A 313 26.70 7.83 15.28
CA ASP A 313 26.67 8.81 16.38
C ASP A 313 25.67 9.95 16.10
N SER A 314 25.35 10.18 14.83
CA SER A 314 24.30 11.11 14.40
C SER A 314 22.89 10.53 14.47
N LEU A 315 22.75 9.23 14.79
CA LEU A 315 21.49 8.53 14.91
C LEU A 315 21.22 8.19 16.38
N VAL A 316 19.98 8.48 16.83
CA VAL A 316 19.49 7.89 18.09
C VAL A 316 19.20 6.41 17.80
N ILE A 317 20.24 5.57 17.90
CA ILE A 317 20.09 4.12 17.87
C ILE A 317 19.93 3.72 19.34
N GLY A 318 18.73 3.30 19.73
CA GLY A 318 18.49 2.74 21.05
C GLY A 318 19.43 1.55 21.26
N THR A 319 20.19 1.56 22.34
CA THR A 319 20.91 0.38 22.83
C THR A 319 19.84 -0.66 23.18
N SER A 320 19.74 -1.73 22.41
CA SER A 320 18.94 -2.92 22.72
C SER A 320 19.60 -3.75 23.79
#